data_df814cc0300a7d287bc92f0af766088f
#
_entry.id   df814cc0300a7d287bc92f0af766088f
#
_cell.length_a   1.000
_cell.length_b   1.000
_cell.length_c   1.000
_cell.angle_alpha   90.00
_cell.angle_beta   90.00
_cell.angle_gamma   90.00
#
_symmetry.space_group_name_H-M   'P 1'
#
loop_
_entity.id
_entity.type
_entity.pdbx_description
1 polymer ?
#
loop_
_entity_poly.entity_id
_entity_poly.type
_entity_poly.pdbx_seq_one_letter_code
_entity_poly.pdbx_strand_id
1 'polypeptide(L)'
;GLGGRPNGAAASSILVETLEEAISSVKNDTTVIRETILSCIESTNINLLQKNTGEGTTVAILEINNNSVRSYHVGDSEILITDSRGVTKYQTLSHSPIAYAVESGFIDEDLAIAHEDRHYISNYIGEPGMHISIGTAMSVNKQDTLLLGTDGLFDNLFKHEITGFIQETGIEKVAQNLKNLASARMAEWKISNPSKPDDLTFILYRPG
;
A
#
# COMPACT_ATOMS: atom_id res chain seq x y z
N GLY A 1 -9.95 1.57 4.53
CA GLY A 1 -11.05 2.43 4.05
C GLY A 1 -10.64 3.89 4.02
N LEU A 2 -11.21 4.67 3.12
CA LEU A 2 -10.84 6.09 3.00
C LEU A 2 -11.35 6.92 4.20
N GLY A 3 -10.43 7.62 4.87
CA GLY A 3 -10.74 8.62 5.87
C GLY A 3 -11.56 9.78 5.29
N GLY A 4 -12.46 10.36 6.09
CA GLY A 4 -13.32 11.46 5.65
C GLY A 4 -14.50 11.07 4.74
N ARG A 5 -14.60 9.78 4.34
CA ARG A 5 -15.77 9.25 3.61
C ARG A 5 -16.67 8.40 4.50
N PRO A 6 -17.97 8.33 4.19
CA PRO A 6 -18.87 7.43 4.92
C PRO A 6 -18.43 5.99 4.78
N ASN A 7 -18.53 5.22 5.87
CA ASN A 7 -18.37 3.76 5.87
C ASN A 7 -17.09 3.21 5.20
N GLY A 8 -15.96 3.92 5.25
CA GLY A 8 -14.71 3.43 4.67
C GLY A 8 -14.31 2.03 5.15
N ALA A 9 -14.53 1.72 6.43
CA ALA A 9 -14.31 0.39 7.00
C ALA A 9 -15.17 -0.69 6.31
N ALA A 10 -16.44 -0.39 5.99
CA ALA A 10 -17.29 -1.34 5.27
C ALA A 10 -16.79 -1.58 3.85
N ALA A 11 -16.31 -0.53 3.16
CA ALA A 11 -15.77 -0.67 1.81
C ALA A 11 -14.54 -1.58 1.78
N SER A 12 -13.60 -1.41 2.73
CA SER A 12 -12.41 -2.27 2.83
C SER A 12 -12.77 -3.71 3.21
N SER A 13 -13.72 -3.92 4.13
CA SER A 13 -14.18 -5.27 4.51
C SER A 13 -14.80 -6.01 3.33
N ILE A 14 -15.68 -5.35 2.57
CA ILE A 14 -16.29 -5.95 1.37
C ILE A 14 -15.23 -6.42 0.37
N LEU A 15 -14.21 -5.59 0.13
CA LEU A 15 -13.14 -5.97 -0.80
C LEU A 15 -12.34 -7.18 -0.31
N VAL A 16 -11.96 -7.18 0.98
CA VAL A 16 -11.19 -8.29 1.58
C VAL A 16 -12.01 -9.59 1.54
N GLU A 17 -13.27 -9.57 1.97
CA GLU A 17 -14.17 -10.73 1.92
C GLU A 17 -14.34 -11.26 0.49
N THR A 18 -14.57 -10.37 -0.48
CA THR A 18 -14.70 -10.74 -1.90
C THR A 18 -13.42 -11.42 -2.42
N LEU A 19 -12.25 -10.89 -2.06
CA LEU A 19 -10.96 -11.48 -2.44
C LEU A 19 -10.72 -12.84 -1.77
N GLU A 20 -10.98 -12.96 -0.47
CA GLU A 20 -10.82 -14.21 0.28
C GLU A 20 -11.68 -15.34 -0.30
N GLU A 21 -12.95 -15.07 -0.55
CA GLU A 21 -13.89 -16.05 -1.14
C GLU A 21 -13.43 -16.48 -2.53
N ALA A 22 -13.13 -15.52 -3.39
CA ALA A 22 -12.75 -15.80 -4.78
C ALA A 22 -11.42 -16.55 -4.88
N ILE A 23 -10.38 -16.12 -4.16
CA ILE A 23 -9.07 -16.76 -4.17
C ILE A 23 -9.14 -18.16 -3.56
N SER A 24 -9.92 -18.34 -2.48
CA SER A 24 -10.14 -19.66 -1.88
C SER A 24 -10.83 -20.63 -2.85
N SER A 25 -11.68 -20.14 -3.74
CA SER A 25 -12.39 -20.96 -4.73
C SER A 25 -11.49 -21.47 -5.86
N VAL A 26 -10.51 -20.66 -6.31
CA VAL A 26 -9.57 -21.02 -7.39
C VAL A 26 -8.39 -21.87 -6.91
N LYS A 27 -8.20 -21.95 -5.58
CA LYS A 27 -7.18 -22.76 -4.89
C LYS A 27 -5.79 -22.66 -5.55
N ASN A 28 -5.31 -23.77 -6.16
CA ASN A 28 -3.93 -23.86 -6.66
C ASN A 28 -3.80 -23.52 -8.15
N ASP A 29 -4.85 -23.04 -8.80
CA ASP A 29 -4.75 -22.64 -10.20
C ASP A 29 -4.22 -21.20 -10.31
N THR A 30 -2.90 -21.08 -10.35
CA THR A 30 -2.21 -19.79 -10.45
C THR A 30 -2.45 -19.07 -11.77
N THR A 31 -3.00 -19.76 -12.79
CA THR A 31 -3.25 -19.14 -14.11
C THR A 31 -4.43 -18.18 -14.07
N VAL A 32 -5.37 -18.40 -13.16
CA VAL A 32 -6.58 -17.57 -13.03
C VAL A 32 -6.50 -16.55 -11.87
N ILE A 33 -5.49 -16.62 -11.01
CA ILE A 33 -5.38 -15.73 -9.84
C ILE A 33 -5.38 -14.25 -10.26
N ARG A 34 -4.64 -13.89 -11.30
CA ARG A 34 -4.60 -12.53 -11.81
C ARG A 34 -5.98 -12.02 -12.22
N GLU A 35 -6.70 -12.79 -13.02
CA GLU A 35 -8.04 -12.44 -13.47
C GLU A 35 -9.01 -12.34 -12.30
N THR A 36 -8.88 -13.25 -11.33
CA THR A 36 -9.66 -13.23 -10.09
C THR A 36 -9.45 -11.95 -9.31
N ILE A 37 -8.17 -11.54 -9.07
CA ILE A 37 -7.85 -10.29 -8.37
C ILE A 37 -8.48 -9.10 -9.08
N LEU A 38 -8.28 -8.97 -10.39
CA LEU A 38 -8.81 -7.84 -11.17
C LEU A 38 -10.34 -7.81 -11.12
N SER A 39 -11.01 -8.95 -11.33
CA SER A 39 -12.47 -9.06 -11.28
C SER A 39 -13.02 -8.70 -9.89
N CYS A 40 -12.35 -9.08 -8.80
CA CYS A 40 -12.76 -8.71 -7.44
C CYS A 40 -12.68 -7.21 -7.21
N ILE A 41 -11.60 -6.55 -7.64
CA ILE A 41 -11.44 -5.10 -7.51
C ILE A 41 -12.51 -4.37 -8.32
N GLU A 42 -12.71 -4.74 -9.58
CA GLU A 42 -13.70 -4.13 -10.47
C GLU A 42 -15.13 -4.34 -9.98
N SER A 43 -15.49 -5.57 -9.57
CA SER A 43 -16.83 -5.88 -9.05
C SER A 43 -17.12 -5.15 -7.74
N THR A 44 -16.11 -5.00 -6.86
CA THR A 44 -16.25 -4.21 -5.64
C THR A 44 -16.46 -2.74 -5.97
N ASN A 45 -15.71 -2.18 -6.94
CA ASN A 45 -15.93 -0.81 -7.38
C ASN A 45 -17.35 -0.57 -7.90
N ILE A 46 -17.85 -1.46 -8.75
CA ILE A 46 -19.22 -1.40 -9.27
C ILE A 46 -20.25 -1.47 -8.13
N ASN A 47 -20.05 -2.37 -7.17
CA ASN A 47 -20.94 -2.54 -6.01
C ASN A 47 -21.02 -1.25 -5.17
N LEU A 48 -19.86 -0.64 -4.85
CA LEU A 48 -19.82 0.60 -4.09
C LEU A 48 -20.48 1.76 -4.83
N LEU A 49 -20.27 1.88 -6.15
CA LEU A 49 -20.93 2.89 -6.97
C LEU A 49 -22.44 2.72 -7.03
N GLN A 50 -22.94 1.47 -7.13
CA GLN A 50 -24.36 1.18 -7.15
C GLN A 50 -25.07 1.53 -5.83
N LYS A 51 -24.37 1.36 -4.70
CA LYS A 51 -24.90 1.79 -3.38
C LYS A 51 -25.10 3.30 -3.29
N ASN A 52 -24.30 4.08 -4.04
CA ASN A 52 -24.37 5.54 -4.09
C ASN A 52 -24.29 6.22 -2.71
N THR A 53 -23.53 5.63 -1.79
CA THR A 53 -23.35 6.10 -0.41
C THR A 53 -22.07 6.89 -0.21
N GLY A 54 -21.23 6.99 -1.25
CA GLY A 54 -19.96 7.70 -1.22
C GLY A 54 -18.83 6.93 -0.50
N GLU A 55 -19.02 5.65 -0.23
CA GLU A 55 -18.01 4.76 0.34
C GLU A 55 -16.79 4.63 -0.59
N GLY A 56 -15.61 4.44 0.00
CA GLY A 56 -14.39 4.21 -0.78
C GLY A 56 -13.29 3.55 0.01
N THR A 57 -12.39 2.90 -0.70
CA THR A 57 -11.21 2.25 -0.11
C THR A 57 -10.04 2.23 -1.09
N THR A 58 -8.83 2.11 -0.55
CA THR A 58 -7.61 1.78 -1.30
C THR A 58 -7.35 0.28 -1.26
N VAL A 59 -6.44 -0.20 -2.07
CA VAL A 59 -5.94 -1.58 -2.01
C VAL A 59 -4.50 -1.66 -2.47
N ALA A 60 -3.71 -2.49 -1.78
CA ALA A 60 -2.39 -2.93 -2.19
C ALA A 60 -2.31 -4.46 -2.05
N ILE A 61 -2.03 -5.15 -3.14
CA ILE A 61 -1.98 -6.62 -3.21
C ILE A 61 -0.63 -7.04 -3.79
N LEU A 62 0.00 -8.04 -3.16
CA LEU A 62 1.12 -8.78 -3.74
C LEU A 62 0.72 -10.22 -4.02
N GLU A 63 0.68 -10.57 -5.28
CA GLU A 63 0.63 -11.96 -5.73
C GLU A 63 2.03 -12.55 -5.65
N ILE A 64 2.20 -13.64 -4.89
CA ILE A 64 3.48 -14.34 -4.73
C ILE A 64 3.32 -15.74 -5.29
N ASN A 65 4.09 -16.05 -6.33
CA ASN A 65 4.15 -17.38 -6.94
C ASN A 65 5.60 -17.85 -6.98
N ASN A 66 5.96 -18.77 -6.10
CA ASN A 66 7.34 -19.17 -5.86
C ASN A 66 8.24 -17.94 -5.58
N ASN A 67 9.23 -17.69 -6.44
CA ASN A 67 10.15 -16.56 -6.32
C ASN A 67 9.73 -15.36 -7.21
N SER A 68 8.55 -15.38 -7.79
CA SER A 68 8.02 -14.28 -8.60
C SER A 68 6.93 -13.55 -7.84
N VAL A 69 6.96 -12.22 -7.88
CA VAL A 69 5.93 -11.36 -7.29
C VAL A 69 5.38 -10.41 -8.32
N ARG A 70 4.10 -10.07 -8.17
CA ARG A 70 3.39 -9.05 -8.95
C ARG A 70 2.52 -8.23 -8.03
N SER A 71 2.54 -6.92 -8.22
CA SER A 71 1.73 -5.98 -7.45
C SER A 71 0.47 -5.57 -8.21
N TYR A 72 -0.58 -5.28 -7.44
CA TYR A 72 -1.80 -4.60 -7.89
C TYR A 72 -2.15 -3.56 -6.84
N HIS A 73 -2.43 -2.33 -7.26
CA HIS A 73 -2.87 -1.33 -6.30
C HIS A 73 -3.85 -0.32 -6.91
N VAL A 74 -4.68 0.22 -6.04
CA VAL A 74 -5.56 1.36 -6.27
C VAL A 74 -5.46 2.24 -5.04
N GLY A 75 -5.02 3.49 -5.22
CA GLY A 75 -4.92 4.44 -4.12
C GLY A 75 -3.50 4.76 -3.70
N ASP A 76 -3.35 5.18 -2.46
CA ASP A 76 -2.12 5.63 -1.81
C ASP A 76 -1.53 4.62 -0.81
N SER A 77 -2.18 3.47 -0.61
CA SER A 77 -1.52 2.35 0.07
C SER A 77 -0.40 1.81 -0.81
N GLU A 78 0.80 1.62 -0.23
CA GLU A 78 2.01 1.38 -0.99
C GLU A 78 2.59 -0.02 -0.78
N ILE A 79 3.37 -0.44 -1.77
CA ILE A 79 4.19 -1.65 -1.75
C ILE A 79 5.63 -1.25 -1.99
N LEU A 80 6.52 -1.62 -1.06
CA LEU A 80 7.96 -1.41 -1.15
C LEU A 80 8.67 -2.76 -1.10
N ILE A 81 9.52 -3.03 -2.08
CA ILE A 81 10.37 -4.23 -2.11
C ILE A 81 11.83 -3.81 -2.09
N THR A 82 12.58 -4.31 -1.13
CA THR A 82 14.01 -3.99 -0.97
C THR A 82 14.85 -5.25 -0.94
N ASP A 83 16.14 -5.12 -1.25
CA ASP A 83 17.11 -6.15 -0.94
C ASP A 83 17.53 -6.13 0.54
N SER A 84 18.37 -7.08 0.97
CA SER A 84 18.86 -7.17 2.36
C SER A 84 19.70 -5.97 2.83
N ARG A 85 20.16 -5.13 1.91
CA ARG A 85 20.91 -3.91 2.19
C ARG A 85 20.02 -2.67 2.23
N GLY A 86 18.69 -2.84 2.11
CA GLY A 86 17.73 -1.76 2.07
C GLY A 86 17.67 -1.04 0.72
N VAL A 87 18.31 -1.56 -0.33
CA VAL A 87 18.20 -0.97 -1.67
C VAL A 87 16.84 -1.27 -2.25
N THR A 88 16.11 -0.22 -2.63
CA THR A 88 14.78 -0.35 -3.24
C THR A 88 14.88 -1.05 -4.60
N LYS A 89 14.19 -2.17 -4.76
CA LYS A 89 14.02 -2.91 -6.01
C LYS A 89 12.73 -2.52 -6.73
N TYR A 90 11.71 -2.18 -5.96
CA TYR A 90 10.40 -1.79 -6.47
C TYR A 90 9.65 -0.96 -5.43
N GLN A 91 8.90 0.02 -5.89
CA GLN A 91 7.91 0.76 -5.10
C GLN A 91 6.73 1.08 -6.01
N THR A 92 5.51 0.98 -5.50
CA THR A 92 4.33 1.49 -6.19
C THR A 92 4.38 3.00 -6.27
N LEU A 93 3.84 3.57 -7.35
CA LEU A 93 3.59 4.99 -7.43
C LEU A 93 2.21 5.28 -6.84
N SER A 94 2.17 5.93 -5.69
CA SER A 94 0.91 6.33 -5.05
C SER A 94 0.02 7.14 -5.99
N HIS A 95 -1.28 6.85 -6.01
CA HIS A 95 -2.24 7.59 -6.82
C HIS A 95 -2.63 8.91 -6.14
N SER A 96 -1.67 9.78 -5.96
CA SER A 96 -1.85 11.11 -5.40
C SER A 96 -1.18 12.19 -6.26
N PRO A 97 -1.71 13.42 -6.30
CA PRO A 97 -1.09 14.51 -7.06
C PRO A 97 0.36 14.75 -6.64
N ILE A 98 0.66 14.63 -5.34
CA ILE A 98 2.01 14.83 -4.80
C ILE A 98 2.97 13.74 -5.27
N ALA A 99 2.56 12.47 -5.28
CA ALA A 99 3.40 11.39 -5.80
C ALA A 99 3.72 11.58 -7.29
N TYR A 100 2.77 12.04 -8.09
CA TYR A 100 3.02 12.36 -9.50
C TYR A 100 3.96 13.55 -9.68
N ALA A 101 3.91 14.55 -8.78
CA ALA A 101 4.84 15.67 -8.79
C ALA A 101 6.26 15.24 -8.44
N VAL A 102 6.42 14.30 -7.48
CA VAL A 102 7.73 13.70 -7.15
C VAL A 102 8.28 12.90 -8.32
N GLU A 103 7.47 12.01 -8.91
CA GLU A 103 7.87 11.17 -10.04
C GLU A 103 8.30 12.01 -11.25
N SER A 104 7.64 13.16 -11.45
CA SER A 104 7.96 14.11 -12.52
C SER A 104 9.15 15.02 -12.20
N GLY A 105 9.73 14.93 -11.00
CA GLY A 105 10.86 15.75 -10.54
C GLY A 105 10.50 17.20 -10.17
N PHE A 106 9.21 17.52 -9.99
CA PHE A 106 8.78 18.85 -9.56
C PHE A 106 8.95 19.09 -8.06
N ILE A 107 8.86 18.04 -7.26
CA ILE A 107 8.98 18.08 -5.79
C ILE A 107 9.96 16.99 -5.37
N ASP A 108 10.82 17.29 -4.40
CA ASP A 108 11.70 16.32 -3.77
C ASP A 108 10.89 15.36 -2.88
N GLU A 109 11.27 14.07 -2.84
CA GLU A 109 10.57 13.03 -2.07
C GLU A 109 10.48 13.38 -0.57
N ASP A 110 11.56 13.90 0.01
CA ASP A 110 11.57 14.29 1.43
C ASP A 110 10.73 15.54 1.72
N LEU A 111 10.55 16.43 0.74
CA LEU A 111 9.66 17.58 0.86
C LEU A 111 8.19 17.19 0.66
N ALA A 112 7.92 16.22 -0.20
CA ALA A 112 6.58 15.74 -0.50
C ALA A 112 5.86 15.20 0.75
N ILE A 113 6.58 14.47 1.61
CA ILE A 113 6.03 13.87 2.84
C ILE A 113 5.56 14.92 3.86
N ALA A 114 6.05 16.15 3.77
CA ALA A 114 5.62 17.28 4.60
C ALA A 114 4.62 18.22 3.90
N HIS A 115 4.26 17.95 2.64
CA HIS A 115 3.39 18.80 1.86
C HIS A 115 1.95 18.80 2.40
N GLU A 116 1.28 19.96 2.39
CA GLU A 116 -0.09 20.08 2.91
C GLU A 116 -1.11 19.27 2.13
N ASP A 117 -0.89 19.09 0.82
CA ASP A 117 -1.78 18.34 -0.08
C ASP A 117 -1.48 16.84 -0.15
N ARG A 118 -0.58 16.29 0.68
CA ARG A 118 -0.24 14.86 0.67
C ARG A 118 -1.42 13.94 0.95
N HIS A 119 -2.48 14.46 1.56
CA HIS A 119 -3.68 13.72 1.90
C HIS A 119 -4.68 13.56 0.72
N TYR A 120 -4.44 14.23 -0.40
CA TYR A 120 -5.30 14.11 -1.57
C TYR A 120 -4.97 12.83 -2.34
N ILE A 121 -6.01 12.05 -2.58
CA ILE A 121 -5.97 10.84 -3.39
C ILE A 121 -6.72 11.09 -4.70
N SER A 122 -6.15 10.66 -5.82
CA SER A 122 -6.70 10.89 -7.16
C SER A 122 -7.37 9.66 -7.78
N ASN A 123 -7.25 8.49 -7.13
CA ASN A 123 -7.82 7.23 -7.61
C ASN A 123 -8.07 6.28 -6.43
N TYR A 124 -9.29 5.78 -6.29
CA TYR A 124 -9.68 4.86 -5.22
C TYR A 124 -10.85 3.96 -5.67
N ILE A 125 -11.08 2.85 -4.99
CA ILE A 125 -12.22 1.97 -5.24
C ILE A 125 -13.47 2.62 -4.66
N GLY A 126 -14.49 2.81 -5.49
CA GLY A 126 -15.72 3.54 -5.17
C GLY A 126 -15.87 4.82 -5.99
N GLU A 127 -15.01 5.03 -7.02
CA GLU A 127 -15.17 6.15 -7.95
C GLU A 127 -15.35 5.69 -9.41
N PRO A 128 -16.09 6.48 -10.24
CA PRO A 128 -16.36 6.09 -11.63
C PRO A 128 -15.12 5.95 -12.53
N GLY A 129 -14.08 6.71 -12.24
CA GLY A 129 -12.82 6.73 -13.00
C GLY A 129 -11.74 5.78 -12.49
N MET A 130 -12.07 4.89 -11.54
CA MET A 130 -11.11 3.98 -10.92
C MET A 130 -10.31 3.18 -11.96
N HIS A 131 -9.00 3.13 -11.75
CA HIS A 131 -8.09 2.29 -12.54
C HIS A 131 -7.17 1.49 -11.62
N ILE A 132 -6.75 0.31 -12.07
CA ILE A 132 -5.87 -0.60 -11.34
C ILE A 132 -4.46 -0.47 -11.91
N SER A 133 -3.49 -0.10 -11.09
CA SER A 133 -2.08 -0.17 -11.45
C SER A 133 -1.54 -1.58 -11.22
N ILE A 134 -0.94 -2.16 -12.24
CA ILE A 134 -0.41 -3.54 -12.25
C ILE A 134 1.09 -3.49 -12.48
N GLY A 135 1.86 -3.97 -11.51
CA GLY A 135 3.30 -4.09 -11.67
C GLY A 135 3.69 -5.22 -12.63
N THR A 136 4.87 -5.10 -13.22
CA THR A 136 5.49 -6.21 -13.94
C THR A 136 5.90 -7.31 -12.95
N ALA A 137 5.79 -8.58 -13.38
CA ALA A 137 6.29 -9.67 -12.56
C ALA A 137 7.81 -9.53 -12.39
N MET A 138 8.29 -9.66 -11.17
CA MET A 138 9.71 -9.56 -10.84
C MET A 138 10.14 -10.69 -9.90
N SER A 139 11.41 -11.05 -9.98
CA SER A 139 11.97 -12.06 -9.09
C SER A 139 12.37 -11.47 -7.74
N VAL A 140 12.06 -12.21 -6.68
CA VAL A 140 12.50 -11.89 -5.32
C VAL A 140 13.40 -13.00 -4.77
N ASN A 141 14.36 -12.61 -3.94
CA ASN A 141 15.28 -13.49 -3.27
C ASN A 141 14.84 -13.74 -1.82
N LYS A 142 15.36 -14.79 -1.19
CA LYS A 142 15.06 -15.14 0.21
C LYS A 142 15.35 -14.03 1.23
N GLN A 143 16.26 -13.12 0.90
CA GLN A 143 16.65 -12.02 1.77
C GLN A 143 15.97 -10.69 1.42
N ASP A 144 15.15 -10.66 0.38
CA ASP A 144 14.39 -9.47 0.05
C ASP A 144 13.28 -9.28 1.10
N THR A 145 12.94 -8.03 1.36
CA THR A 145 11.82 -7.68 2.24
C THR A 145 10.73 -7.03 1.41
N LEU A 146 9.52 -7.57 1.55
CA LEU A 146 8.30 -7.07 0.93
C LEU A 146 7.49 -6.40 2.02
N LEU A 147 7.22 -5.11 1.85
CA LEU A 147 6.44 -4.28 2.76
C LEU A 147 5.22 -3.75 2.03
N LEU A 148 4.03 -3.99 2.59
CA LEU A 148 2.80 -3.33 2.19
C LEU A 148 2.36 -2.47 3.36
N GLY A 149 1.88 -1.25 3.11
CA GLY A 149 1.44 -0.37 4.19
C GLY A 149 0.42 0.66 3.72
N THR A 150 -0.34 1.16 4.68
CA THR A 150 -1.21 2.32 4.49
C THR A 150 -0.40 3.61 4.59
N ASP A 151 -1.01 4.73 4.23
CA ASP A 151 -0.50 6.09 4.42
C ASP A 151 -0.12 6.38 5.87
N GLY A 152 -0.77 5.74 6.86
CA GLY A 152 -0.36 5.78 8.25
C GLY A 152 1.09 5.34 8.51
N LEU A 153 1.69 4.53 7.63
CA LEU A 153 3.13 4.22 7.67
C LEU A 153 3.93 5.22 6.83
N PHE A 154 3.59 5.35 5.55
CA PHE A 154 4.42 6.07 4.58
C PHE A 154 4.34 7.59 4.73
N ASP A 155 3.26 8.15 5.28
CA ASP A 155 3.15 9.58 5.62
C ASP A 155 3.83 9.96 6.96
N ASN A 156 4.31 8.98 7.72
CA ASN A 156 4.94 9.19 9.03
C ASN A 156 6.42 8.82 9.08
N LEU A 157 6.95 8.12 8.09
CA LEU A 157 8.35 7.69 8.03
C LEU A 157 8.98 8.06 6.69
N PHE A 158 10.17 8.65 6.75
CA PHE A 158 10.97 8.82 5.55
C PHE A 158 11.39 7.46 4.99
N LYS A 159 11.48 7.36 3.68
CA LYS A 159 11.89 6.13 3.00
C LYS A 159 13.24 5.59 3.49
N HIS A 160 14.22 6.48 3.72
CA HIS A 160 15.53 6.08 4.23
C HIS A 160 15.48 5.47 5.64
N GLU A 161 14.51 5.86 6.48
CA GLU A 161 14.30 5.25 7.80
C GLU A 161 13.69 3.86 7.68
N ILE A 162 12.67 3.71 6.82
CA ILE A 162 12.06 2.40 6.54
C ILE A 162 13.12 1.43 6.05
N THR A 163 13.90 1.82 5.03
CA THR A 163 14.95 0.97 4.46
C THR A 163 16.09 0.72 5.43
N GLY A 164 16.38 1.68 6.33
CA GLY A 164 17.35 1.50 7.42
C GLY A 164 16.95 0.40 8.40
N PHE A 165 15.68 0.36 8.83
CA PHE A 165 15.18 -0.71 9.69
C PHE A 165 15.15 -2.07 9.00
N ILE A 166 14.85 -2.11 7.70
CA ILE A 166 14.82 -3.37 6.92
C ILE A 166 16.16 -4.09 6.91
N GLN A 167 17.27 -3.37 7.04
CA GLN A 167 18.61 -3.96 7.13
C GLN A 167 18.85 -4.77 8.42
N GLU A 168 18.00 -4.59 9.44
CA GLU A 168 18.14 -5.32 10.68
C GLU A 168 17.77 -6.80 10.52
N THR A 169 18.43 -7.65 11.33
CA THR A 169 18.10 -9.06 11.42
C THR A 169 16.84 -9.27 12.27
N GLY A 170 15.94 -10.10 11.77
CA GLY A 170 14.68 -10.43 12.45
C GLY A 170 13.52 -9.51 12.02
N ILE A 171 12.59 -10.10 11.30
CA ILE A 171 11.44 -9.38 10.72
C ILE A 171 10.52 -8.78 11.80
N GLU A 172 10.41 -9.45 12.95
CA GLU A 172 9.63 -8.98 14.10
C GLU A 172 10.22 -7.70 14.69
N LYS A 173 11.56 -7.61 14.75
CA LYS A 173 12.24 -6.40 15.23
C LYS A 173 12.03 -5.24 14.28
N VAL A 174 12.12 -5.49 12.97
CA VAL A 174 11.83 -4.48 11.93
C VAL A 174 10.41 -3.97 12.11
N ALA A 175 9.43 -4.86 12.24
CA ALA A 175 8.04 -4.49 12.44
C ALA A 175 7.84 -3.65 13.71
N GLN A 176 8.47 -4.02 14.81
CA GLN A 176 8.38 -3.27 16.06
C GLN A 176 8.99 -1.87 15.94
N ASN A 177 10.13 -1.73 15.27
CA ASN A 177 10.80 -0.45 15.08
C ASN A 177 9.97 0.49 14.20
N LEU A 178 9.45 0.00 13.07
CA LEU A 178 8.54 0.74 12.19
C LEU A 178 7.30 1.22 12.96
N LYS A 179 6.64 0.32 13.68
CA LYS A 179 5.47 0.64 14.50
C LYS A 179 5.79 1.71 15.55
N ASN A 180 6.87 1.52 16.30
CA ASN A 180 7.23 2.43 17.39
C ASN A 180 7.51 3.84 16.86
N LEU A 181 8.29 3.96 15.78
CA LEU A 181 8.65 5.26 15.24
C LEU A 181 7.44 5.97 14.61
N ALA A 182 6.62 5.26 13.82
CA ALA A 182 5.40 5.83 13.25
C ALA A 182 4.43 6.30 14.34
N SER A 183 4.17 5.46 15.35
CA SER A 183 3.29 5.82 16.47
C SER A 183 3.82 7.00 17.29
N ALA A 184 5.13 7.08 17.53
CA ALA A 184 5.72 8.21 18.23
C ALA A 184 5.57 9.53 17.46
N ARG A 185 5.70 9.50 16.12
CA ARG A 185 5.50 10.68 15.28
C ARG A 185 4.04 11.12 15.19
N MET A 186 3.11 10.16 15.12
CA MET A 186 1.68 10.46 15.19
C MET A 186 1.28 11.12 16.50
N ALA A 187 1.92 10.74 17.61
CA ALA A 187 1.63 11.29 18.94
C ALA A 187 2.26 12.65 19.21
N GLU A 188 3.40 12.96 18.59
CA GLU A 188 4.16 14.18 18.86
C GLU A 188 4.63 14.85 17.56
N TRP A 189 3.94 15.93 17.18
CA TRP A 189 4.33 16.73 16.01
C TRP A 189 5.67 17.46 16.24
N LYS A 190 6.59 17.33 15.28
CA LYS A 190 7.87 18.06 15.24
C LYS A 190 8.08 18.65 13.84
N ILE A 191 8.54 19.88 13.79
CA ILE A 191 8.74 20.62 12.52
C ILE A 191 9.64 19.90 11.51
N SER A 192 10.59 19.09 11.99
CA SER A 192 11.58 18.39 11.14
C SER A 192 11.18 16.97 10.73
N ASN A 193 10.06 16.48 11.23
CA ASN A 193 9.66 15.10 11.02
C ASN A 193 8.27 15.02 10.40
N PRO A 194 8.02 14.05 9.50
CA PRO A 194 6.67 13.79 9.04
C PRO A 194 5.81 13.35 10.23
N SER A 195 4.62 13.89 10.31
CA SER A 195 3.63 13.55 11.35
C SER A 195 2.23 13.74 10.80
N LYS A 196 1.50 12.63 10.69
CA LYS A 196 0.09 12.59 10.30
C LYS A 196 -0.61 11.56 11.17
N PRO A 197 -1.37 11.96 12.20
CA PRO A 197 -2.17 11.03 12.98
C PRO A 197 -3.14 10.26 12.07
N ASP A 198 -3.01 8.94 12.02
CA ASP A 198 -3.83 8.06 11.20
C ASP A 198 -3.81 6.62 11.74
N ASP A 199 -4.64 5.75 11.16
CA ASP A 199 -4.60 4.32 11.40
C ASP A 199 -3.36 3.68 10.78
N LEU A 200 -2.60 2.93 11.56
CA LEU A 200 -1.36 2.29 11.14
C LEU A 200 -1.56 0.80 10.85
N THR A 201 -1.45 0.44 9.58
CA THR A 201 -1.48 -0.97 9.17
C THR A 201 -0.35 -1.25 8.18
N PHE A 202 0.40 -2.33 8.40
CA PHE A 202 1.38 -2.81 7.43
C PHE A 202 1.63 -4.31 7.56
N ILE A 203 2.12 -4.91 6.49
CA ILE A 203 2.52 -6.31 6.39
C ILE A 203 3.98 -6.35 5.95
N LEU A 204 4.80 -7.13 6.67
CA LEU A 204 6.16 -7.46 6.30
C LEU A 204 6.25 -8.94 5.96
N TYR A 205 6.91 -9.24 4.84
CA TYR A 205 7.18 -10.61 4.42
C TYR A 205 8.61 -10.76 3.91
N ARG A 206 9.27 -11.84 4.30
CA ARG A 206 10.55 -12.30 3.72
C ARG A 206 10.36 -13.71 3.20
N PRO A 207 10.70 -13.98 1.94
CA PRO A 207 10.67 -15.33 1.40
C PRO A 207 11.58 -16.26 2.21
N GLY A 208 11.08 -17.44 2.57
CA GLY A 208 11.82 -18.45 3.38
C GLY A 208 12.84 -19.28 2.56
#